data_c388735fcd4599c66ce0a2725ad85c79
#
_entry.id   c388735fcd4599c66ce0a2725ad85c79
#
_cell.length_a   1.000
_cell.length_b   1.000
_cell.length_c   1.000
_cell.angle_alpha   90.00
_cell.angle_beta   90.00
_cell.angle_gamma   90.00
#
_symmetry.space_group_name_H-M   'P 1'
#
loop_
_entity.id
_entity.type
_entity.pdbx_description
1 polymer ?
#
loop_
_entity_poly.entity_id
_entity_poly.type
_entity_poly.pdbx_seq_one_letter_code
_entity_poly.pdbx_strand_id
1 'polypeptide(L)'
;MNGNYKYIALLTLFFSCSDSVQVSETLDRKPAIVPDYADITIPANIAPLNFSLKDSVEDAQVVLSYAGQQVEVRAKDNQFVFPISKWKKLLSSATGNTVEVVVRVKEKGKWLEYAPVKWSVAAEPIDPYIAYRLIAPGYTLWNKMGLYQRNLENYTETPIIENKMSGRNCVNCHSFCMQNPDKMLFHMRETYPGTILVDGDKIEKLNTKTEQTISSLVYPSWHPSGKYVAFSVNNTKQGFHANDRNRIEVFDEASDVVVYDVVKHEVVTTARLFSKDAFETFPTFSPDGKTLYFCTAAPRPIPEEYSEIKYSLCSIGFDPDTRSFGSVVDTLYNASVSGQSASFPRVSPDGKHLMYTLSGYGNFSIWHKDADLYMADLSTGESTPLDILNSDDVESYHSWSSNSRWVIFSSRRIDGLYTRLYIAYIDENGQACKPFLLPQKDTGFYDRFMMSYNIPEFITGKVKVGGRVLGLKAKEDKGIDVKFVK
;
A
#
# COMPACT_ATOMS: atom_id res chain seq x y z
N MET A 1 -10.89 -57.09 60.26
CA MET A 1 -11.29 -57.41 58.87
C MET A 1 -10.98 -56.20 58.00
N ASN A 2 -9.80 -56.18 57.37
CA ASN A 2 -9.35 -55.08 56.53
C ASN A 2 -9.54 -55.47 55.06
N GLY A 3 -10.47 -54.80 54.38
CA GLY A 3 -10.70 -55.00 52.93
C GLY A 3 -9.92 -54.00 52.10
N ASN A 4 -8.89 -54.49 51.41
CA ASN A 4 -8.13 -53.73 50.43
C ASN A 4 -8.87 -53.68 49.10
N TYR A 5 -9.39 -52.51 48.71
CA TYR A 5 -9.91 -52.25 47.37
C TYR A 5 -8.76 -51.74 46.49
N LYS A 6 -8.34 -52.58 45.54
CA LYS A 6 -7.42 -52.18 44.44
C LYS A 6 -8.22 -51.49 43.35
N TYR A 7 -8.00 -50.18 43.16
CA TYR A 7 -8.50 -49.44 41.98
C TYR A 7 -7.61 -49.77 40.79
N ILE A 8 -8.16 -50.45 39.79
CA ILE A 8 -7.56 -50.61 38.47
C ILE A 8 -7.90 -49.38 37.67
N ALA A 9 -6.92 -48.47 37.47
CA ALA A 9 -7.05 -47.33 36.54
C ALA A 9 -6.94 -47.86 35.11
N LEU A 10 -8.04 -47.86 34.38
CA LEU A 10 -8.09 -48.17 32.96
C LEU A 10 -7.56 -46.96 32.19
N LEU A 11 -6.32 -47.01 31.72
CA LEU A 11 -5.71 -46.00 30.85
C LEU A 11 -6.29 -46.22 29.45
N THR A 12 -7.34 -45.45 29.08
CA THR A 12 -7.83 -45.38 27.69
C THR A 12 -6.86 -44.54 26.86
N LEU A 13 -6.00 -45.18 26.13
CA LEU A 13 -5.20 -44.60 25.06
C LEU A 13 -6.14 -44.19 23.91
N PHE A 14 -6.46 -42.91 23.81
CA PHE A 14 -7.09 -42.37 22.62
C PHE A 14 -6.02 -42.33 21.50
N PHE A 15 -5.98 -43.37 20.68
CA PHE A 15 -5.35 -43.28 19.38
C PHE A 15 -6.21 -42.32 18.52
N SER A 16 -5.74 -41.10 18.35
CA SER A 16 -6.21 -40.23 17.29
C SER A 16 -5.74 -40.84 15.97
N CYS A 17 -6.58 -41.64 15.33
CA CYS A 17 -6.40 -42.04 13.94
C CYS A 17 -6.54 -40.77 13.11
N SER A 18 -5.44 -40.11 12.73
CA SER A 18 -5.43 -39.28 11.56
C SER A 18 -5.52 -40.23 10.36
N ASP A 19 -6.63 -40.23 9.63
CA ASP A 19 -6.75 -40.94 8.35
C ASP A 19 -5.65 -40.38 7.43
N SER A 20 -4.55 -41.12 7.32
CA SER A 20 -3.47 -40.76 6.41
C SER A 20 -3.97 -40.90 4.98
N VAL A 21 -3.95 -39.80 4.23
CA VAL A 21 -4.33 -39.79 2.81
C VAL A 21 -3.35 -40.66 2.03
N GLN A 22 -3.82 -41.77 1.43
CA GLN A 22 -3.02 -42.58 0.52
C GLN A 22 -3.09 -41.97 -0.87
N VAL A 23 -1.99 -41.36 -1.31
CA VAL A 23 -1.83 -40.79 -2.66
C VAL A 23 -1.74 -41.94 -3.68
N SER A 24 -2.59 -41.91 -4.69
CA SER A 24 -2.62 -42.90 -5.77
C SER A 24 -1.73 -42.49 -6.95
N GLU A 25 -1.54 -41.18 -7.16
CA GLU A 25 -0.81 -40.63 -8.31
C GLU A 25 -0.30 -39.23 -7.96
N THR A 26 0.90 -38.89 -8.45
CA THR A 26 1.49 -37.54 -8.37
C THR A 26 1.40 -36.87 -9.74
N LEU A 27 0.87 -35.65 -9.75
CA LEU A 27 0.70 -34.84 -10.96
C LEU A 27 1.92 -33.95 -11.19
N ASP A 28 2.40 -33.88 -12.43
CA ASP A 28 3.50 -32.99 -12.82
C ASP A 28 2.98 -31.57 -13.18
N ARG A 29 2.10 -31.04 -12.35
CA ARG A 29 1.57 -29.68 -12.45
C ARG A 29 1.24 -29.11 -11.09
N LYS A 30 1.39 -27.80 -10.91
CA LYS A 30 0.97 -27.10 -9.69
C LYS A 30 -0.55 -26.95 -9.61
N PRO A 31 -1.12 -26.84 -8.39
CA PRO A 31 -2.54 -26.59 -8.21
C PRO A 31 -2.91 -25.18 -8.67
N ALA A 32 -4.08 -25.01 -9.28
CA ALA A 32 -4.66 -23.70 -9.54
C ALA A 32 -5.33 -23.19 -8.25
N ILE A 33 -4.70 -22.26 -7.57
CA ILE A 33 -5.17 -21.67 -6.29
C ILE A 33 -5.58 -20.22 -6.46
N VAL A 34 -6.55 -19.78 -5.68
CA VAL A 34 -7.09 -18.41 -5.68
C VAL A 34 -7.17 -17.89 -4.23
N PRO A 35 -6.52 -16.77 -3.90
CA PRO A 35 -5.60 -15.98 -4.73
C PRO A 35 -4.35 -16.76 -5.17
N ASP A 36 -3.66 -16.27 -6.22
CA ASP A 36 -2.42 -16.89 -6.69
C ASP A 36 -1.28 -16.63 -5.69
N TYR A 37 -1.14 -17.55 -4.75
CA TYR A 37 -0.04 -17.60 -3.77
C TYR A 37 1.02 -18.65 -4.13
N ALA A 38 1.10 -19.07 -5.40
CA ALA A 38 2.12 -20.00 -5.83
C ALA A 38 3.50 -19.32 -5.93
N ASP A 39 4.52 -19.93 -5.34
CA ASP A 39 5.94 -19.53 -5.45
C ASP A 39 6.20 -18.05 -5.17
N ILE A 40 5.85 -17.63 -3.98
CA ILE A 40 5.97 -16.25 -3.50
C ILE A 40 6.94 -16.15 -2.31
N THR A 41 7.44 -14.94 -2.07
CA THR A 41 8.18 -14.60 -0.85
C THR A 41 7.26 -13.90 0.13
N ILE A 42 7.21 -14.40 1.37
CA ILE A 42 6.33 -13.91 2.44
C ILE A 42 7.12 -13.56 3.70
N PRO A 43 6.66 -12.60 4.51
CA PRO A 43 7.27 -12.33 5.81
C PRO A 43 6.82 -13.36 6.85
N ALA A 44 7.69 -13.67 7.82
CA ALA A 44 7.37 -14.63 8.87
C ALA A 44 6.19 -14.21 9.76
N ASN A 45 5.90 -12.92 9.85
CA ASN A 45 4.86 -12.35 10.70
C ASN A 45 3.55 -12.01 9.97
N ILE A 46 3.33 -12.48 8.75
CA ILE A 46 2.08 -12.26 8.02
C ILE A 46 0.93 -13.16 8.54
N ALA A 47 -0.30 -12.70 8.45
CA ALA A 47 -1.50 -13.51 8.67
C ALA A 47 -1.58 -14.66 7.65
N PRO A 48 -2.27 -15.77 7.96
CA PRO A 48 -2.38 -16.91 7.07
C PRO A 48 -2.83 -16.54 5.64
N LEU A 49 -2.17 -17.14 4.65
CA LEU A 49 -2.53 -17.02 3.24
C LEU A 49 -3.61 -18.05 2.91
N ASN A 50 -4.82 -17.80 3.38
CA ASN A 50 -5.96 -18.65 3.07
C ASN A 50 -6.26 -18.58 1.57
N PHE A 51 -6.54 -19.72 0.96
CA PHE A 51 -6.84 -19.81 -0.46
C PHE A 51 -7.90 -20.87 -0.76
N SER A 52 -8.43 -20.84 -1.97
CA SER A 52 -9.35 -21.86 -2.52
C SER A 52 -8.72 -22.53 -3.73
N LEU A 53 -9.17 -23.74 -4.06
CA LEU A 53 -8.92 -24.30 -5.38
C LEU A 53 -9.82 -23.61 -6.39
N LYS A 54 -9.29 -23.39 -7.60
CA LYS A 54 -10.08 -22.83 -8.71
C LYS A 54 -11.16 -23.81 -9.18
N ASP A 55 -10.79 -25.09 -9.24
CA ASP A 55 -11.67 -26.17 -9.68
C ASP A 55 -12.35 -26.83 -8.47
N SER A 56 -13.61 -27.23 -8.61
CA SER A 56 -14.33 -27.99 -7.58
C SER A 56 -13.88 -29.45 -7.60
N VAL A 57 -13.60 -29.99 -6.41
CA VAL A 57 -13.15 -31.38 -6.21
C VAL A 57 -14.01 -32.08 -5.15
N GLU A 58 -13.96 -33.43 -5.09
CA GLU A 58 -14.73 -34.23 -4.12
C GLU A 58 -14.26 -33.95 -2.69
N ASP A 59 -12.94 -33.83 -2.50
CA ASP A 59 -12.29 -33.55 -1.23
C ASP A 59 -10.88 -33.02 -1.49
N ALA A 60 -10.30 -32.26 -0.57
CA ALA A 60 -8.95 -31.77 -0.71
C ALA A 60 -8.24 -31.57 0.62
N GLN A 61 -6.92 -31.71 0.61
CA GLN A 61 -6.04 -31.49 1.75
C GLN A 61 -4.85 -30.66 1.31
N VAL A 62 -4.38 -29.76 2.17
CA VAL A 62 -3.09 -29.08 2.03
C VAL A 62 -2.18 -29.43 3.21
N VAL A 63 -0.93 -29.67 2.91
CA VAL A 63 0.13 -29.92 3.88
C VAL A 63 1.21 -28.86 3.69
N LEU A 64 1.44 -28.06 4.73
CA LEU A 64 2.58 -27.15 4.81
C LEU A 64 3.68 -27.84 5.59
N SER A 65 4.91 -27.88 5.09
CA SER A 65 6.02 -28.56 5.75
C SER A 65 7.31 -27.77 5.74
N TYR A 66 8.02 -27.82 6.88
CA TYR A 66 9.38 -27.30 7.03
C TYR A 66 10.09 -28.03 8.17
N ALA A 67 11.29 -28.58 7.92
CA ALA A 67 12.16 -29.20 8.92
C ALA A 67 11.45 -30.19 9.88
N GLY A 68 10.58 -31.05 9.33
CA GLY A 68 9.82 -32.06 10.10
C GLY A 68 8.59 -31.53 10.82
N GLN A 69 8.34 -30.21 10.79
CA GLN A 69 7.08 -29.63 11.25
C GLN A 69 6.06 -29.65 10.11
N GLN A 70 4.80 -29.92 10.43
CA GLN A 70 3.72 -29.94 9.44
C GLN A 70 2.47 -29.23 9.98
N VAL A 71 1.76 -28.56 9.07
CA VAL A 71 0.41 -28.04 9.30
C VAL A 71 -0.48 -28.59 8.19
N GLU A 72 -1.36 -29.49 8.59
CA GLU A 72 -2.34 -30.09 7.69
C GLU A 72 -3.70 -29.42 7.86
N VAL A 73 -4.34 -29.12 6.72
CA VAL A 73 -5.69 -28.55 6.66
C VAL A 73 -6.49 -29.28 5.58
N ARG A 74 -7.67 -29.76 5.96
CA ARG A 74 -8.66 -30.28 5.00
C ARG A 74 -9.53 -29.14 4.49
N ALA A 75 -9.82 -29.14 3.21
CA ALA A 75 -10.69 -28.14 2.62
C ALA A 75 -12.11 -28.22 3.21
N LYS A 76 -12.71 -27.05 3.38
CA LYS A 76 -14.14 -26.92 3.60
C LYS A 76 -14.69 -26.05 2.48
N ASP A 77 -15.66 -26.56 1.73
CA ASP A 77 -16.22 -25.86 0.56
C ASP A 77 -15.12 -25.34 -0.40
N ASN A 78 -14.16 -26.20 -0.72
CA ASN A 78 -13.00 -25.90 -1.56
C ASN A 78 -12.00 -24.87 -1.00
N GLN A 79 -12.15 -24.45 0.27
CA GLN A 79 -11.35 -23.42 0.91
C GLN A 79 -10.40 -24.02 1.95
N PHE A 80 -9.17 -23.53 1.97
CA PHE A 80 -8.18 -23.83 3.00
C PHE A 80 -8.00 -22.63 3.92
N VAL A 81 -8.35 -22.82 5.19
CA VAL A 81 -8.22 -21.78 6.24
C VAL A 81 -7.26 -22.29 7.31
N PHE A 82 -6.08 -21.68 7.38
CA PHE A 82 -5.03 -22.11 8.28
C PHE A 82 -5.26 -21.60 9.72
N PRO A 83 -5.13 -22.46 10.74
CA PRO A 83 -5.16 -22.03 12.14
C PRO A 83 -3.98 -21.10 12.45
N ILE A 84 -4.28 -19.87 12.86
CA ILE A 84 -3.30 -18.77 12.99
C ILE A 84 -2.12 -19.13 13.93
N SER A 85 -2.37 -19.89 14.99
CA SER A 85 -1.32 -20.31 15.94
C SER A 85 -0.35 -21.32 15.32
N LYS A 86 -0.86 -22.32 14.58
CA LYS A 86 -0.03 -23.30 13.87
C LYS A 86 0.75 -22.63 12.73
N TRP A 87 0.09 -21.73 12.00
CA TRP A 87 0.69 -20.91 10.95
C TRP A 87 1.88 -20.10 11.47
N LYS A 88 1.67 -19.28 12.51
CA LYS A 88 2.74 -18.46 13.10
C LYS A 88 3.92 -19.30 13.59
N LYS A 89 3.65 -20.44 14.22
CA LYS A 89 4.69 -21.36 14.69
C LYS A 89 5.54 -21.89 13.53
N LEU A 90 4.90 -22.33 12.44
CA LEU A 90 5.60 -22.87 11.27
C LEU A 90 6.45 -21.77 10.61
N LEU A 91 5.88 -20.59 10.33
CA LEU A 91 6.61 -19.51 9.66
C LEU A 91 7.79 -18.98 10.51
N SER A 92 7.60 -18.84 11.83
CA SER A 92 8.71 -18.44 12.72
C SER A 92 9.87 -19.43 12.67
N SER A 93 9.58 -20.72 12.54
CA SER A 93 10.64 -21.77 12.41
C SER A 93 11.30 -21.73 11.02
N ALA A 94 10.56 -21.32 10.00
CA ALA A 94 11.00 -21.30 8.61
C ALA A 94 11.63 -19.96 8.17
N THR A 95 11.81 -18.99 9.08
CA THR A 95 12.41 -17.69 8.77
C THR A 95 13.76 -17.86 8.05
N GLY A 96 13.94 -17.18 6.90
CA GLY A 96 15.11 -17.31 6.03
C GLY A 96 15.15 -18.60 5.19
N ASN A 97 14.07 -19.39 5.18
CA ASN A 97 13.99 -20.68 4.49
C ASN A 97 12.68 -20.80 3.70
N THR A 98 12.45 -21.99 3.13
CA THR A 98 11.30 -22.27 2.29
C THR A 98 10.34 -23.26 2.96
N VAL A 99 9.07 -22.92 3.01
CA VAL A 99 7.96 -23.82 3.35
C VAL A 99 7.47 -24.49 2.07
N GLU A 100 7.41 -25.81 2.10
CA GLU A 100 6.78 -26.57 1.00
C GLU A 100 5.29 -26.69 1.24
N VAL A 101 4.50 -26.47 0.18
CA VAL A 101 3.04 -26.48 0.19
C VAL A 101 2.56 -27.55 -0.78
N VAL A 102 2.06 -28.65 -0.27
CA VAL A 102 1.56 -29.77 -1.05
C VAL A 102 0.05 -29.80 -1.00
N VAL A 103 -0.60 -29.75 -2.15
CA VAL A 103 -2.06 -29.85 -2.28
C VAL A 103 -2.42 -31.25 -2.82
N ARG A 104 -3.33 -31.92 -2.13
CA ARG A 104 -3.91 -33.18 -2.52
C ARG A 104 -5.38 -33.03 -2.79
N VAL A 105 -5.87 -33.65 -3.83
CA VAL A 105 -7.29 -33.61 -4.21
C VAL A 105 -7.82 -35.02 -4.41
N LYS A 106 -9.11 -35.21 -4.09
CA LYS A 106 -9.79 -36.46 -4.37
C LYS A 106 -10.67 -36.30 -5.59
N GLU A 107 -10.40 -37.15 -6.61
CA GLU A 107 -11.15 -37.19 -7.87
C GLU A 107 -11.48 -38.65 -8.20
N LYS A 108 -12.74 -38.94 -8.52
CA LYS A 108 -13.22 -40.29 -8.82
C LYS A 108 -12.79 -41.34 -7.79
N GLY A 109 -12.86 -40.93 -6.50
CA GLY A 109 -12.50 -41.78 -5.38
C GLY A 109 -11.00 -41.99 -5.13
N LYS A 110 -10.10 -41.45 -5.96
CA LYS A 110 -8.63 -41.54 -5.82
C LYS A 110 -8.04 -40.22 -5.37
N TRP A 111 -6.99 -40.30 -4.52
CA TRP A 111 -6.22 -39.14 -4.12
C TRP A 111 -5.07 -38.88 -5.10
N LEU A 112 -5.02 -37.67 -5.61
CA LEU A 112 -3.97 -37.15 -6.48
C LEU A 112 -3.19 -36.08 -5.72
N GLU A 113 -1.87 -36.04 -5.91
CA GLU A 113 -0.99 -35.03 -5.29
C GLU A 113 -0.43 -34.11 -6.38
N TYR A 114 -0.62 -32.80 -6.24
CA TYR A 114 -0.03 -31.82 -7.14
C TYR A 114 1.47 -31.62 -6.87
N ALA A 115 2.21 -31.19 -7.88
CA ALA A 115 3.57 -30.69 -7.70
C ALA A 115 3.58 -29.57 -6.65
N PRO A 116 4.58 -29.57 -5.74
CA PRO A 116 4.58 -28.64 -4.61
C PRO A 116 4.72 -27.19 -5.05
N VAL A 117 4.07 -26.31 -4.31
CA VAL A 117 4.24 -24.87 -4.34
C VAL A 117 5.24 -24.50 -3.23
N LYS A 118 6.03 -23.46 -3.43
CA LYS A 118 7.05 -23.01 -2.48
C LYS A 118 6.73 -21.61 -1.94
N TRP A 119 6.79 -21.45 -0.62
CA TRP A 119 6.76 -20.16 0.03
C TRP A 119 8.10 -19.88 0.67
N SER A 120 8.86 -18.94 0.08
CA SER A 120 10.10 -18.44 0.68
C SER A 120 9.74 -17.49 1.83
N VAL A 121 10.20 -17.80 3.04
CA VAL A 121 9.97 -16.96 4.21
C VAL A 121 11.16 -16.02 4.38
N ALA A 122 10.98 -14.74 4.13
CA ALA A 122 12.04 -13.74 4.25
C ALA A 122 12.59 -13.67 5.69
N ALA A 123 13.86 -13.31 5.82
CA ALA A 123 14.49 -13.07 7.11
C ALA A 123 13.94 -11.77 7.76
N GLU A 124 13.59 -10.79 6.95
CA GLU A 124 13.13 -9.49 7.38
C GLU A 124 11.62 -9.49 7.60
N PRO A 125 11.15 -9.09 8.79
CA PRO A 125 9.72 -8.98 9.05
C PRO A 125 9.11 -7.82 8.27
N ILE A 126 7.79 -7.88 8.06
CA ILE A 126 7.01 -6.75 7.55
C ILE A 126 6.53 -5.88 8.72
N ASP A 127 6.30 -4.59 8.48
CA ASP A 127 5.63 -3.74 9.48
C ASP A 127 4.28 -4.34 9.88
N PRO A 128 3.93 -4.31 11.18
CA PRO A 128 2.75 -5.05 11.67
C PRO A 128 1.41 -4.48 11.23
N TYR A 129 1.38 -3.26 10.72
CA TYR A 129 0.16 -2.59 10.27
C TYR A 129 0.33 -1.92 8.92
N ILE A 130 -0.79 -1.74 8.24
CA ILE A 130 -0.95 -0.84 7.10
C ILE A 130 -2.10 0.12 7.37
N ALA A 131 -2.01 1.33 6.82
CA ALA A 131 -3.10 2.28 6.73
C ALA A 131 -3.48 2.51 5.27
N TYR A 132 -4.74 2.79 5.00
CA TYR A 132 -5.26 3.04 3.67
C TYR A 132 -6.60 3.78 3.71
N ARG A 133 -6.96 4.39 2.62
CA ARG A 133 -8.31 4.88 2.40
C ARG A 133 -9.17 3.84 1.71
N LEU A 134 -10.39 3.62 2.21
CA LEU A 134 -11.43 2.90 1.47
C LEU A 134 -12.39 3.89 0.83
N ILE A 135 -12.66 3.69 -0.45
CA ILE A 135 -13.55 4.51 -1.26
C ILE A 135 -14.30 3.64 -2.28
N ALA A 136 -15.53 4.03 -2.61
CA ALA A 136 -16.24 3.43 -3.74
C ALA A 136 -15.51 3.73 -5.05
N PRO A 137 -15.56 2.84 -6.06
CA PRO A 137 -14.89 3.09 -7.34
C PRO A 137 -15.55 4.21 -8.11
N GLY A 138 -14.73 5.06 -8.68
CA GLY A 138 -14.92 6.05 -9.71
C GLY A 138 -16.18 6.92 -9.72
N TYR A 139 -17.28 6.37 -10.13
CA TYR A 139 -18.50 7.15 -10.44
C TYR A 139 -19.40 7.43 -9.24
N THR A 140 -19.12 6.83 -8.09
CA THR A 140 -19.91 7.04 -6.88
C THR A 140 -19.27 8.16 -6.09
N LEU A 141 -20.02 9.23 -5.85
CA LEU A 141 -19.61 10.26 -4.90
C LEU A 141 -19.29 9.61 -3.55
N TRP A 142 -18.37 10.21 -2.80
CA TRP A 142 -17.87 9.71 -1.50
C TRP A 142 -18.97 9.61 -0.41
N ASN A 143 -20.02 8.84 -0.67
CA ASN A 143 -21.08 8.63 0.30
C ASN A 143 -20.56 7.88 1.54
N LYS A 144 -19.72 6.86 1.31
CA LYS A 144 -19.04 6.11 2.37
C LYS A 144 -17.56 6.01 2.06
N MET A 145 -16.75 6.63 2.89
CA MET A 145 -15.28 6.53 2.82
C MET A 145 -14.66 6.72 4.20
N GLY A 146 -13.41 6.38 4.32
CA GLY A 146 -12.66 6.59 5.54
C GLY A 146 -11.21 6.16 5.42
N LEU A 147 -10.42 6.53 6.42
CA LEU A 147 -9.09 5.99 6.65
C LEU A 147 -9.22 4.82 7.61
N TYR A 148 -8.59 3.73 7.26
CA TYR A 148 -8.58 2.49 8.01
C TYR A 148 -7.16 2.04 8.26
N GLN A 149 -6.98 1.25 9.30
CA GLN A 149 -5.75 0.55 9.59
C GLN A 149 -6.03 -0.93 9.75
N ARG A 150 -5.07 -1.75 9.34
CA ARG A 150 -5.18 -3.19 9.40
C ARG A 150 -3.93 -3.81 9.96
N ASN A 151 -4.11 -4.72 10.91
CA ASN A 151 -3.05 -5.56 11.42
C ASN A 151 -2.75 -6.67 10.39
N LEU A 152 -1.51 -6.73 9.91
CA LEU A 152 -1.06 -7.72 8.92
C LEU A 152 -0.87 -9.11 9.50
N GLU A 153 -0.80 -9.25 10.83
CA GLU A 153 -0.55 -10.53 11.50
C GLU A 153 -1.82 -11.31 11.85
N ASN A 154 -3.04 -10.70 11.72
CA ASN A 154 -4.28 -11.32 12.18
C ASN A 154 -5.58 -10.86 11.51
N TYR A 155 -5.55 -10.16 10.41
CA TYR A 155 -6.67 -9.59 9.64
C TYR A 155 -7.52 -8.50 10.34
N THR A 156 -7.21 -8.10 11.58
CA THR A 156 -8.02 -7.09 12.28
C THR A 156 -7.93 -5.74 11.57
N GLU A 157 -9.06 -5.26 11.08
CA GLU A 157 -9.22 -3.94 10.49
C GLU A 157 -10.02 -3.04 11.41
N THR A 158 -9.59 -1.79 11.60
CA THR A 158 -10.31 -0.78 12.38
C THR A 158 -10.25 0.57 11.68
N PRO A 159 -11.32 1.38 11.76
CA PRO A 159 -11.28 2.73 11.21
C PRO A 159 -10.35 3.63 12.04
N ILE A 160 -9.54 4.44 11.37
CA ILE A 160 -8.87 5.61 11.95
C ILE A 160 -9.90 6.74 12.02
N ILE A 161 -10.55 7.05 10.90
CA ILE A 161 -11.69 7.96 10.82
C ILE A 161 -12.59 7.59 9.64
N GLU A 162 -13.90 7.60 9.85
CA GLU A 162 -14.89 7.49 8.79
C GLU A 162 -15.52 8.86 8.51
N ASN A 163 -15.86 9.14 7.28
CA ASN A 163 -16.42 10.43 6.87
C ASN A 163 -17.72 10.81 7.58
N LYS A 164 -18.51 9.84 8.05
CA LYS A 164 -19.71 10.08 8.89
C LYS A 164 -19.37 10.78 10.21
N MET A 165 -18.14 10.66 10.73
CA MET A 165 -17.70 11.30 11.97
C MET A 165 -17.36 12.78 11.78
N SER A 166 -17.00 13.18 10.56
CA SER A 166 -16.61 14.54 10.18
C SER A 166 -17.67 15.29 9.34
N GLY A 167 -18.95 14.95 9.48
CA GLY A 167 -20.02 15.62 8.72
C GLY A 167 -20.11 15.20 7.26
N ARG A 168 -19.69 13.96 6.94
CA ARG A 168 -19.59 13.37 5.59
C ARG A 168 -18.61 14.08 4.66
N ASN A 169 -17.56 14.68 5.23
CA ASN A 169 -16.47 15.26 4.44
C ASN A 169 -15.77 14.20 3.57
N CYS A 170 -15.20 14.65 2.47
CA CYS A 170 -14.18 13.88 1.78
C CYS A 170 -12.93 13.83 2.66
N VAL A 171 -12.50 12.63 3.06
CA VAL A 171 -11.28 12.39 3.83
C VAL A 171 -10.23 11.80 2.89
N ASN A 172 -9.09 12.47 2.75
CA ASN A 172 -8.11 12.20 1.70
C ASN A 172 -6.67 12.48 2.14
N CYS A 173 -5.69 12.13 1.30
CA CYS A 173 -4.29 12.53 1.41
C CYS A 173 -3.71 12.30 2.81
N HIS A 174 -3.88 11.09 3.38
CA HIS A 174 -3.19 10.74 4.61
C HIS A 174 -1.70 10.50 4.33
N SER A 175 -0.87 10.73 5.34
CA SER A 175 0.55 10.38 5.32
C SER A 175 1.09 10.26 6.74
N PHE A 176 2.01 9.32 6.93
CA PHE A 176 2.67 9.04 8.20
C PHE A 176 4.13 9.44 8.15
N CYS A 177 4.62 10.12 9.19
CA CYS A 177 6.01 10.51 9.31
C CYS A 177 6.87 9.28 9.61
N MET A 178 7.70 8.85 8.66
CA MET A 178 8.59 7.68 8.82
C MET A 178 7.85 6.46 9.40
N GLN A 179 6.69 6.11 8.84
CA GLN A 179 5.81 5.02 9.25
C GLN A 179 5.35 5.08 10.73
N ASN A 180 5.52 6.22 11.40
CA ASN A 180 5.16 6.39 12.81
C ASN A 180 3.62 6.56 12.98
N PRO A 181 2.92 5.63 13.66
CA PRO A 181 1.47 5.72 13.85
C PRO A 181 1.01 6.89 14.74
N ASP A 182 1.91 7.45 15.55
CA ASP A 182 1.60 8.57 16.44
C ASP A 182 1.87 9.95 15.79
N LYS A 183 2.39 9.96 14.53
CA LYS A 183 2.65 11.20 13.79
C LYS A 183 2.14 11.10 12.35
N MET A 184 0.98 11.70 12.11
CA MET A 184 0.29 11.61 10.83
C MET A 184 -0.48 12.88 10.51
N LEU A 185 -0.87 12.99 9.24
CA LEU A 185 -1.85 14.00 8.83
C LEU A 185 -2.82 13.42 7.79
N PHE A 186 -3.96 14.08 7.61
CA PHE A 186 -4.88 13.85 6.50
C PHE A 186 -5.65 15.11 6.17
N HIS A 187 -6.06 15.24 4.90
CA HIS A 187 -6.79 16.39 4.39
C HIS A 187 -8.28 16.10 4.27
N MET A 188 -9.10 17.12 4.51
CA MET A 188 -10.55 17.08 4.36
C MET A 188 -11.04 18.18 3.44
N ARG A 189 -12.08 17.87 2.67
CA ARG A 189 -12.76 18.82 1.77
C ARG A 189 -14.25 18.86 2.11
N GLU A 190 -14.95 19.85 1.58
CA GLU A 190 -16.39 20.11 1.67
C GLU A 190 -16.80 20.85 2.96
N THR A 191 -17.70 20.30 3.78
CA THR A 191 -18.38 21.03 4.87
C THR A 191 -17.42 21.57 5.92
N TYR A 192 -16.38 20.80 6.29
CA TYR A 192 -15.39 21.18 7.28
C TYR A 192 -13.97 21.03 6.71
N PRO A 193 -13.61 21.88 5.71
CA PRO A 193 -12.31 21.74 5.05
C PRO A 193 -11.16 22.00 6.02
N GLY A 194 -10.01 21.41 5.72
CA GLY A 194 -8.78 21.59 6.49
C GLY A 194 -7.94 20.32 6.54
N THR A 195 -6.76 20.47 7.10
CA THR A 195 -5.83 19.34 7.32
C THR A 195 -5.77 19.06 8.83
N ILE A 196 -5.99 17.80 9.20
CA ILE A 196 -5.78 17.35 10.57
C ILE A 196 -4.35 16.86 10.69
N LEU A 197 -3.63 17.41 11.65
CA LEU A 197 -2.26 17.03 12.04
C LEU A 197 -2.33 16.37 13.41
N VAL A 198 -1.76 15.17 13.53
CA VAL A 198 -1.58 14.43 14.80
C VAL A 198 -0.10 14.32 15.07
N ASP A 199 0.35 14.71 16.24
CA ASP A 199 1.71 14.56 16.73
C ASP A 199 1.66 14.12 18.21
N GLY A 200 1.66 12.80 18.42
CA GLY A 200 1.37 12.21 19.72
C GLY A 200 -0.04 12.58 20.21
N ASP A 201 -0.12 13.20 21.36
CA ASP A 201 -1.39 13.66 21.97
C ASP A 201 -1.88 15.00 21.39
N LYS A 202 -1.03 15.70 20.65
CA LYS A 202 -1.38 16.98 20.03
C LYS A 202 -2.14 16.76 18.72
N ILE A 203 -3.34 17.33 18.62
CA ILE A 203 -4.17 17.26 17.41
C ILE A 203 -4.53 18.68 17.01
N GLU A 204 -4.15 19.04 15.79
CA GLU A 204 -4.39 20.37 15.24
C GLU A 204 -5.25 20.28 13.97
N LYS A 205 -6.15 21.24 13.79
CA LYS A 205 -6.80 21.50 12.50
C LYS A 205 -6.10 22.70 11.88
N LEU A 206 -5.60 22.52 10.65
CA LEU A 206 -4.89 23.53 9.91
C LEU A 206 -5.77 24.05 8.76
N ASN A 207 -5.80 25.36 8.60
CA ASN A 207 -6.31 26.01 7.39
C ASN A 207 -5.12 26.23 6.45
N THR A 208 -4.94 25.34 5.49
CA THR A 208 -3.77 25.31 4.62
C THR A 208 -3.91 26.13 3.33
N LYS A 209 -5.08 26.73 3.07
CA LYS A 209 -5.28 27.68 1.97
C LYS A 209 -4.75 29.05 2.40
N THR A 210 -3.84 29.60 1.60
CA THR A 210 -3.34 30.98 1.77
C THR A 210 -3.77 31.86 0.59
N GLU A 211 -3.57 33.17 0.67
CA GLU A 211 -3.82 34.08 -0.45
C GLU A 211 -2.90 33.81 -1.66
N GLN A 212 -1.70 33.28 -1.40
CA GLN A 212 -0.68 33.02 -2.41
C GLN A 212 -0.83 31.65 -3.05
N THR A 213 -1.37 30.65 -2.33
CA THR A 213 -1.52 29.29 -2.85
C THR A 213 -2.77 29.15 -3.72
N ILE A 214 -2.68 28.34 -4.77
CA ILE A 214 -3.77 28.08 -5.72
C ILE A 214 -4.96 27.42 -4.98
N SER A 215 -4.64 26.43 -4.12
CA SER A 215 -5.60 25.64 -3.35
C SER A 215 -5.08 25.32 -1.96
N SER A 216 -5.79 24.50 -1.20
CA SER A 216 -5.27 23.87 0.01
C SER A 216 -4.16 22.89 -0.30
N LEU A 217 -3.29 22.63 0.66
CA LEU A 217 -2.14 21.71 0.53
C LEU A 217 -2.64 20.26 0.46
N VAL A 218 -2.14 19.51 -0.53
CA VAL A 218 -2.47 18.10 -0.81
C VAL A 218 -1.23 17.29 -1.11
N TYR A 219 -1.33 15.98 -1.26
CA TYR A 219 -0.23 15.04 -1.55
C TYR A 219 0.99 15.22 -0.64
N PRO A 220 0.80 15.04 0.69
CA PRO A 220 1.84 15.28 1.68
C PRO A 220 2.97 14.25 1.60
N SER A 221 4.18 14.72 1.89
CA SER A 221 5.35 13.90 2.16
C SER A 221 6.14 14.49 3.33
N TRP A 222 6.31 13.71 4.38
CA TRP A 222 7.02 14.14 5.56
C TRP A 222 8.53 14.22 5.34
N HIS A 223 9.14 15.29 5.84
CA HIS A 223 10.57 15.32 6.09
C HIS A 223 10.92 14.38 7.25
N PRO A 224 12.04 13.64 7.20
CA PRO A 224 12.36 12.61 8.22
C PRO A 224 12.47 13.16 9.64
N SER A 225 12.81 14.44 9.83
CA SER A 225 12.81 15.07 11.14
C SER A 225 11.42 15.25 11.76
N GLY A 226 10.35 15.11 10.97
CA GLY A 226 8.99 15.42 11.39
C GLY A 226 8.71 16.91 11.63
N LYS A 227 9.64 17.81 11.28
CA LYS A 227 9.48 19.27 11.41
C LYS A 227 8.87 19.91 10.17
N TYR A 228 8.97 19.25 9.02
CA TYR A 228 8.48 19.76 7.75
C TYR A 228 7.62 18.72 7.02
N VAL A 229 6.73 19.21 6.18
CA VAL A 229 5.95 18.40 5.24
C VAL A 229 5.96 19.10 3.89
N ALA A 230 6.41 18.42 2.86
CA ALA A 230 6.25 18.89 1.50
C ALA A 230 4.83 18.56 1.02
N PHE A 231 4.25 19.48 0.26
CA PHE A 231 2.91 19.35 -0.30
C PHE A 231 2.88 19.83 -1.74
N SER A 232 1.92 19.31 -2.50
CA SER A 232 1.46 19.97 -3.71
C SER A 232 0.31 20.91 -3.42
N VAL A 233 0.13 21.90 -4.27
CA VAL A 233 -1.03 22.77 -4.36
C VAL A 233 -1.58 22.67 -5.77
N ASN A 234 -2.72 22.01 -5.97
CA ASN A 234 -3.21 21.68 -7.30
C ASN A 234 -4.59 22.29 -7.54
N ASN A 235 -4.77 22.83 -8.76
CA ASN A 235 -6.10 23.06 -9.32
C ASN A 235 -6.37 21.97 -10.34
N THR A 236 -7.28 21.03 -10.01
CA THR A 236 -7.52 19.83 -10.81
C THR A 236 -8.86 19.85 -11.47
N LYS A 237 -8.92 19.30 -12.70
CA LYS A 237 -10.18 18.92 -13.36
C LYS A 237 -10.31 17.41 -13.46
N GLN A 238 -11.53 16.93 -13.39
CA GLN A 238 -11.87 15.54 -13.60
C GLN A 238 -12.71 15.41 -14.88
N GLY A 239 -12.28 14.51 -15.76
CA GLY A 239 -12.99 14.11 -16.97
C GLY A 239 -13.46 12.66 -16.88
N PHE A 240 -14.47 12.33 -17.68
CA PHE A 240 -15.01 10.96 -17.78
C PHE A 240 -15.12 10.58 -19.25
N HIS A 241 -14.60 9.42 -19.59
CA HIS A 241 -14.68 8.86 -20.93
C HIS A 241 -15.69 7.70 -20.98
N ALA A 242 -16.61 7.74 -21.95
CA ALA A 242 -17.56 6.65 -22.12
C ALA A 242 -16.93 5.41 -22.77
N ASN A 243 -16.02 5.60 -23.72
CA ASN A 243 -15.49 4.55 -24.60
C ASN A 243 -13.98 4.39 -24.57
N ASP A 244 -13.26 5.10 -23.70
CA ASP A 244 -11.82 4.94 -23.53
C ASP A 244 -11.49 3.82 -22.53
N ARG A 245 -10.31 3.20 -22.68
CA ARG A 245 -9.78 2.23 -21.71
C ARG A 245 -9.52 2.91 -20.35
N ASN A 246 -9.09 4.16 -20.36
CA ASN A 246 -8.96 5.03 -19.19
C ASN A 246 -10.26 5.81 -18.98
N ARG A 247 -11.12 5.34 -18.09
CA ARG A 247 -12.48 5.86 -17.91
C ARG A 247 -12.54 7.19 -17.17
N ILE A 248 -11.55 7.48 -16.36
CA ILE A 248 -11.48 8.67 -15.52
C ILE A 248 -10.14 9.33 -15.73
N GLU A 249 -10.21 10.63 -16.01
CA GLU A 249 -9.05 11.50 -16.09
C GLU A 249 -9.08 12.50 -14.94
N VAL A 250 -7.91 12.73 -14.34
CA VAL A 250 -7.68 13.85 -13.43
C VAL A 250 -6.41 14.54 -13.89
N PHE A 251 -6.53 15.78 -14.27
CA PHE A 251 -5.41 16.57 -14.76
C PHE A 251 -5.34 17.92 -14.05
N ASP A 252 -4.13 18.44 -13.93
CA ASP A 252 -3.86 19.72 -13.31
C ASP A 252 -4.02 20.85 -14.33
N GLU A 253 -4.74 21.91 -13.96
CA GLU A 253 -4.73 23.20 -14.66
C GLU A 253 -3.58 24.09 -14.16
N ALA A 254 -3.17 23.87 -12.91
CA ALA A 254 -2.04 24.50 -12.26
C ALA A 254 -1.62 23.66 -11.07
N SER A 255 -0.32 23.53 -10.83
CA SER A 255 0.18 22.87 -9.62
C SER A 255 1.56 23.41 -9.25
N ASP A 256 1.78 23.52 -7.92
CA ASP A 256 3.04 23.97 -7.33
C ASP A 256 3.44 23.05 -6.16
N VAL A 257 4.71 23.09 -5.78
CA VAL A 257 5.24 22.38 -4.60
C VAL A 257 5.69 23.39 -3.55
N VAL A 258 5.31 23.12 -2.31
CA VAL A 258 5.63 23.93 -1.14
C VAL A 258 6.09 23.07 0.02
N VAL A 259 6.84 23.63 0.97
CA VAL A 259 7.23 22.97 2.21
C VAL A 259 6.63 23.71 3.40
N TYR A 260 5.89 22.98 4.22
CA TYR A 260 5.24 23.48 5.43
C TYR A 260 6.09 23.20 6.66
N ASP A 261 6.34 24.23 7.48
CA ASP A 261 6.97 24.14 8.79
C ASP A 261 5.90 23.86 9.86
N VAL A 262 5.96 22.67 10.45
CA VAL A 262 4.97 22.16 11.42
C VAL A 262 4.96 22.99 12.72
N VAL A 263 6.10 23.55 13.10
CA VAL A 263 6.25 24.29 14.35
C VAL A 263 5.83 25.75 14.20
N LYS A 264 6.23 26.37 13.08
CA LYS A 264 5.97 27.81 12.83
C LYS A 264 4.63 28.06 12.15
N HIS A 265 4.00 27.01 11.61
CA HIS A 265 2.82 27.10 10.75
C HIS A 265 3.05 28.01 9.52
N GLU A 266 4.23 27.87 8.93
CA GLU A 266 4.67 28.65 7.78
C GLU A 266 4.89 27.75 6.56
N VAL A 267 4.64 28.30 5.39
CA VAL A 267 4.94 27.69 4.09
C VAL A 267 6.08 28.42 3.45
N VAL A 268 7.08 27.68 2.99
CA VAL A 268 8.21 28.18 2.20
C VAL A 268 8.28 27.47 0.86
N THR A 269 8.80 28.16 -0.15
CA THR A 269 9.00 27.61 -1.49
C THR A 269 10.09 28.38 -2.23
N THR A 270 10.33 28.05 -3.48
CA THR A 270 11.26 28.72 -4.40
C THR A 270 10.61 28.88 -5.76
N ALA A 271 11.05 29.84 -6.57
CA ALA A 271 10.57 30.04 -7.95
C ALA A 271 10.75 28.79 -8.85
N ARG A 272 11.51 27.79 -8.42
CA ARG A 272 11.72 26.52 -9.15
C ARG A 272 10.66 25.46 -8.82
N LEU A 273 9.85 25.69 -7.78
CA LEU A 273 8.79 24.82 -7.29
C LEU A 273 7.42 25.50 -7.25
N PHE A 274 7.41 26.79 -7.60
CA PHE A 274 6.21 27.62 -7.50
C PHE A 274 6.24 28.67 -8.63
N SER A 275 5.69 28.31 -9.78
CA SER A 275 5.71 29.14 -10.97
C SER A 275 4.45 28.94 -11.84
N LYS A 276 4.26 29.84 -12.80
CA LYS A 276 3.20 29.69 -13.81
C LYS A 276 3.70 28.97 -15.07
N ASP A 277 5.00 28.71 -15.16
CA ASP A 277 5.65 28.22 -16.37
C ASP A 277 5.77 26.70 -16.36
N ALA A 278 5.50 26.05 -15.24
CA ALA A 278 5.52 24.60 -15.08
C ALA A 278 4.44 24.13 -14.11
N PHE A 279 4.12 22.85 -14.18
CA PHE A 279 3.37 22.12 -13.16
C PHE A 279 4.36 21.37 -12.28
N GLU A 280 4.29 21.51 -10.97
CA GLU A 280 5.08 20.77 -9.99
C GLU A 280 4.14 20.02 -9.03
N THR A 281 4.39 18.71 -8.81
CA THR A 281 3.51 17.88 -7.99
C THR A 281 4.24 16.68 -7.37
N PHE A 282 3.55 15.98 -6.46
CA PHE A 282 4.00 14.75 -5.80
C PHE A 282 5.40 14.83 -5.18
N PRO A 283 5.63 15.77 -4.27
CA PRO A 283 6.93 15.87 -3.62
C PRO A 283 7.21 14.66 -2.73
N THR A 284 8.48 14.28 -2.60
CA THR A 284 8.95 13.32 -1.60
C THR A 284 10.36 13.66 -1.13
N PHE A 285 10.61 13.60 0.19
CA PHE A 285 11.93 13.82 0.73
C PHE A 285 12.79 12.56 0.68
N SER A 286 14.11 12.77 0.52
CA SER A 286 15.10 11.74 0.82
C SER A 286 15.10 11.41 2.33
N PRO A 287 15.53 10.19 2.74
CA PRO A 287 15.59 9.80 4.15
C PRO A 287 16.57 10.62 5.00
N ASP A 288 17.55 11.29 4.40
CA ASP A 288 18.45 12.24 5.07
C ASP A 288 17.86 13.66 5.17
N GLY A 289 16.73 13.92 4.49
CA GLY A 289 16.02 15.18 4.47
C GLY A 289 16.67 16.28 3.65
N LYS A 290 17.76 16.00 2.91
CA LYS A 290 18.52 17.02 2.18
C LYS A 290 18.11 17.19 0.72
N THR A 291 17.31 16.27 0.19
CA THR A 291 16.83 16.30 -1.19
C THR A 291 15.32 16.20 -1.21
N LEU A 292 14.69 17.04 -2.03
CA LEU A 292 13.26 16.97 -2.35
C LEU A 292 13.12 16.53 -3.80
N TYR A 293 12.52 15.36 -4.02
CA TYR A 293 12.12 14.86 -5.33
C TYR A 293 10.70 15.32 -5.64
N PHE A 294 10.41 15.58 -6.91
CA PHE A 294 9.08 16.02 -7.36
C PHE A 294 8.89 15.73 -8.86
N CYS A 295 7.64 15.71 -9.29
CA CYS A 295 7.31 15.59 -10.71
C CYS A 295 7.04 16.97 -11.31
N THR A 296 7.51 17.24 -12.52
CA THR A 296 7.29 18.52 -13.20
C THR A 296 6.99 18.34 -14.70
N ALA A 297 6.10 19.16 -15.24
CA ALA A 297 5.72 19.17 -16.65
C ALA A 297 5.50 20.59 -17.17
N ALA A 298 5.71 20.80 -18.48
CA ALA A 298 5.31 22.03 -19.15
C ALA A 298 3.77 22.08 -19.26
N PRO A 299 3.13 23.22 -18.99
CA PRO A 299 1.70 23.40 -19.18
C PRO A 299 1.28 23.23 -20.65
N ARG A 300 0.09 22.70 -20.87
CA ARG A 300 -0.54 22.56 -22.17
C ARG A 300 -1.99 23.03 -22.11
N PRO A 301 -2.60 23.45 -23.24
CA PRO A 301 -4.02 23.74 -23.30
C PRO A 301 -4.88 22.54 -22.84
N ILE A 302 -5.81 22.78 -21.92
CA ILE A 302 -6.71 21.78 -21.36
C ILE A 302 -8.15 22.20 -21.67
N PRO A 303 -8.99 21.30 -22.21
CA PRO A 303 -8.81 19.86 -22.31
C PRO A 303 -8.18 19.35 -23.62
N GLU A 304 -7.79 20.20 -24.55
CA GLU A 304 -7.42 19.81 -25.91
C GLU A 304 -6.14 18.97 -25.97
N GLU A 305 -5.13 19.30 -25.16
CA GLU A 305 -3.79 18.68 -25.16
C GLU A 305 -3.44 17.99 -23.84
N TYR A 306 -4.44 17.56 -23.04
CA TYR A 306 -4.15 16.93 -21.75
C TYR A 306 -3.28 15.67 -21.85
N SER A 307 -3.39 14.90 -22.93
CA SER A 307 -2.61 13.69 -23.18
C SER A 307 -1.15 13.96 -23.57
N GLU A 308 -0.82 15.22 -23.88
CA GLU A 308 0.56 15.67 -24.19
C GLU A 308 1.30 16.11 -22.92
N ILE A 309 0.62 16.22 -21.78
CA ILE A 309 1.23 16.57 -20.51
C ILE A 309 1.97 15.36 -19.97
N LYS A 310 3.30 15.43 -19.95
CA LYS A 310 4.16 14.35 -19.46
C LYS A 310 5.13 14.88 -18.42
N TYR A 311 5.08 14.28 -17.25
CA TYR A 311 5.86 14.72 -16.10
C TYR A 311 7.23 14.04 -16.06
N SER A 312 8.27 14.83 -15.95
CA SER A 312 9.62 14.40 -15.59
C SER A 312 9.75 14.24 -14.08
N LEU A 313 10.62 13.37 -13.63
CA LEU A 313 10.99 13.22 -12.22
C LEU A 313 12.30 14.00 -11.97
N CYS A 314 12.22 14.97 -11.07
CA CYS A 314 13.32 15.88 -10.75
C CYS A 314 13.64 15.88 -9.25
N SER A 315 14.77 16.51 -8.90
CA SER A 315 15.16 16.73 -7.51
C SER A 315 15.76 18.12 -7.31
N ILE A 316 15.65 18.64 -6.09
CA ILE A 316 16.27 19.89 -5.64
C ILE A 316 16.78 19.72 -4.21
N GLY A 317 17.91 20.32 -3.87
CA GLY A 317 18.43 20.34 -2.52
C GLY A 317 17.49 21.10 -1.57
N PHE A 318 17.41 20.65 -0.31
CA PHE A 318 16.71 21.34 0.77
C PHE A 318 17.59 21.39 2.03
N ASP A 319 17.75 22.58 2.59
CA ASP A 319 18.43 22.79 3.88
C ASP A 319 17.39 23.00 4.98
N PRO A 320 17.20 22.03 5.89
CA PRO A 320 16.19 22.13 6.96
C PRO A 320 16.54 23.16 8.03
N ASP A 321 17.81 23.57 8.18
CA ASP A 321 18.21 24.54 9.21
C ASP A 321 17.86 25.96 8.78
N THR A 322 18.11 26.28 7.52
CA THR A 322 17.78 27.59 6.93
C THR A 322 16.42 27.63 6.24
N ARG A 323 15.81 26.48 6.00
CA ARG A 323 14.56 26.29 5.19
C ARG A 323 14.71 26.80 3.76
N SER A 324 15.91 26.68 3.20
CA SER A 324 16.23 27.15 1.85
C SER A 324 16.35 25.98 0.87
N PHE A 325 16.19 26.31 -0.41
CA PHE A 325 16.28 25.34 -1.50
C PHE A 325 17.57 25.56 -2.31
N GLY A 326 18.07 24.48 -2.89
CA GLY A 326 19.19 24.54 -3.82
C GLY A 326 18.89 25.38 -5.07
N SER A 327 19.92 25.81 -5.74
CA SER A 327 19.80 26.61 -6.98
C SER A 327 19.70 25.75 -8.25
N VAL A 328 20.01 24.46 -8.15
CA VAL A 328 20.00 23.49 -9.28
C VAL A 328 18.85 22.51 -9.11
N VAL A 329 18.18 22.24 -10.22
CA VAL A 329 17.20 21.13 -10.34
C VAL A 329 17.83 20.06 -11.20
N ASP A 330 18.01 18.88 -10.65
CA ASP A 330 18.53 17.72 -11.37
C ASP A 330 17.35 16.86 -11.89
N THR A 331 17.53 16.26 -13.07
CA THR A 331 16.51 15.42 -13.70
C THR A 331 16.92 13.95 -13.61
N LEU A 332 16.14 13.15 -12.89
CA LEU A 332 16.34 11.70 -12.76
C LEU A 332 15.68 10.95 -13.93
N TYR A 333 14.49 11.39 -14.33
CA TYR A 333 13.74 10.84 -15.46
C TYR A 333 13.24 11.98 -16.34
N ASN A 334 13.58 11.94 -17.62
CA ASN A 334 13.21 12.97 -18.58
C ASN A 334 12.06 12.48 -19.49
N ALA A 335 10.86 12.97 -19.24
CA ALA A 335 9.66 12.62 -20.00
C ALA A 335 9.73 13.02 -21.48
N SER A 336 10.45 14.11 -21.82
CA SER A 336 10.61 14.56 -23.22
C SER A 336 11.46 13.59 -24.05
N VAL A 337 12.32 12.81 -23.41
CA VAL A 337 13.19 11.81 -24.07
C VAL A 337 12.48 10.46 -24.15
N SER A 338 11.90 10.01 -23.05
CA SER A 338 11.32 8.66 -22.91
C SER A 338 9.87 8.56 -23.36
N GLY A 339 9.16 9.68 -23.46
CA GLY A 339 7.80 9.73 -23.98
C GLY A 339 6.70 9.28 -23.00
N GLN A 340 7.05 8.92 -21.76
CA GLN A 340 6.11 8.56 -20.70
C GLN A 340 6.13 9.58 -19.57
N SER A 341 5.12 9.55 -18.72
CA SER A 341 4.88 10.48 -17.62
C SER A 341 5.12 9.83 -16.26
N ALA A 342 5.95 10.44 -15.42
CA ALA A 342 6.27 9.97 -14.08
C ALA A 342 5.29 10.51 -13.03
N SER A 343 4.94 9.68 -12.03
CA SER A 343 4.11 10.07 -10.90
C SER A 343 4.47 9.29 -9.62
N PHE A 344 4.06 9.82 -8.47
CA PHE A 344 4.14 9.20 -7.14
C PHE A 344 5.54 8.69 -6.76
N PRO A 345 6.61 9.49 -6.81
CA PRO A 345 7.92 9.05 -6.34
C PRO A 345 7.89 8.71 -4.85
N ARG A 346 8.58 7.63 -4.46
CA ARG A 346 8.75 7.19 -3.08
C ARG A 346 10.15 6.63 -2.87
N VAL A 347 10.95 7.31 -2.05
CA VAL A 347 12.30 6.85 -1.71
C VAL A 347 12.22 5.76 -0.65
N SER A 348 13.02 4.71 -0.80
CA SER A 348 13.17 3.67 0.22
C SER A 348 13.78 4.25 1.50
N PRO A 349 13.38 3.82 2.71
CA PRO A 349 13.92 4.34 3.97
C PRO A 349 15.44 4.26 4.11
N ASP A 350 16.10 3.30 3.44
CA ASP A 350 17.56 3.18 3.39
C ASP A 350 18.24 4.14 2.38
N GLY A 351 17.45 4.90 1.61
CA GLY A 351 17.93 5.89 0.66
C GLY A 351 18.57 5.34 -0.61
N LYS A 352 18.48 4.04 -0.87
CA LYS A 352 19.12 3.41 -2.03
C LYS A 352 18.29 3.48 -3.30
N HIS A 353 16.97 3.36 -3.17
CA HIS A 353 16.06 3.22 -4.29
C HIS A 353 14.94 4.27 -4.26
N LEU A 354 14.50 4.67 -5.43
CA LEU A 354 13.32 5.49 -5.61
C LEU A 354 12.35 4.74 -6.54
N MET A 355 11.20 4.35 -6.00
CA MET A 355 10.13 3.74 -6.79
C MET A 355 9.16 4.82 -7.26
N TYR A 356 8.69 4.72 -8.50
CA TYR A 356 7.73 5.64 -9.10
C TYR A 356 6.88 4.93 -10.15
N THR A 357 5.80 5.57 -10.59
CA THR A 357 4.91 5.04 -11.62
C THR A 357 5.16 5.77 -12.93
N LEU A 358 5.24 5.03 -14.04
CA LEU A 358 5.19 5.59 -15.40
C LEU A 358 3.86 5.24 -16.07
N SER A 359 3.31 6.19 -16.81
CA SER A 359 2.13 6.04 -17.66
C SER A 359 2.30 6.84 -18.95
N GLY A 360 1.43 6.68 -19.94
CA GLY A 360 1.54 7.38 -21.22
C GLY A 360 1.49 8.89 -21.11
N TYR A 361 0.74 9.42 -20.13
CA TYR A 361 0.58 10.87 -19.91
C TYR A 361 0.01 11.15 -18.49
N GLY A 362 -0.04 12.44 -18.12
CA GLY A 362 -0.66 12.93 -16.91
C GLY A 362 0.10 12.54 -15.64
N ASN A 363 -0.50 12.87 -14.50
CA ASN A 363 0.09 12.61 -13.18
C ASN A 363 -0.80 11.74 -12.28
N PHE A 364 -2.05 11.50 -12.63
CA PHE A 364 -3.01 10.76 -11.81
C PHE A 364 -3.27 9.36 -12.38
N SER A 365 -2.23 8.53 -12.35
CA SER A 365 -2.14 7.27 -13.08
C SER A 365 -3.03 6.12 -12.58
N ILE A 366 -3.74 6.26 -11.45
CA ILE A 366 -4.51 5.14 -10.85
C ILE A 366 -5.66 4.60 -11.74
N TRP A 367 -6.03 5.34 -12.78
CA TRP A 367 -7.02 4.92 -13.77
C TRP A 367 -6.41 4.61 -15.14
N HIS A 368 -5.09 4.81 -15.31
CA HIS A 368 -4.37 4.54 -16.54
C HIS A 368 -3.91 3.08 -16.57
N LYS A 369 -4.43 2.30 -17.50
CA LYS A 369 -4.16 0.87 -17.59
C LYS A 369 -2.71 0.53 -17.96
N ASP A 370 -2.00 1.48 -18.50
CA ASP A 370 -0.59 1.41 -18.88
C ASP A 370 0.35 1.96 -17.79
N ALA A 371 -0.17 2.13 -16.58
CA ALA A 371 0.62 2.65 -15.47
C ALA A 371 1.36 1.51 -14.75
N ASP A 372 2.68 1.54 -14.86
CA ASP A 372 3.60 0.52 -14.38
C ASP A 372 4.56 1.07 -13.31
N LEU A 373 5.00 0.21 -12.40
CA LEU A 373 6.01 0.52 -11.40
C LEU A 373 7.42 0.41 -11.98
N TYR A 374 8.22 1.42 -11.68
CA TYR A 374 9.64 1.51 -12.01
C TYR A 374 10.46 1.79 -10.76
N MET A 375 11.73 1.40 -10.79
CA MET A 375 12.67 1.66 -9.71
C MET A 375 13.96 2.27 -10.23
N ALA A 376 14.35 3.40 -9.65
CA ALA A 376 15.65 4.02 -9.87
C ALA A 376 16.59 3.63 -8.73
N ASP A 377 17.80 3.23 -9.07
CA ASP A 377 18.95 3.16 -8.15
C ASP A 377 19.51 4.58 -7.99
N LEU A 378 19.43 5.10 -6.77
CA LEU A 378 19.86 6.49 -6.50
C LEU A 378 21.37 6.68 -6.51
N SER A 379 22.17 5.62 -6.49
CA SER A 379 23.63 5.68 -6.58
C SER A 379 24.12 5.77 -8.01
N THR A 380 23.43 5.13 -8.95
CA THR A 380 23.81 5.09 -10.38
C THR A 380 22.93 6.01 -11.24
N GLY A 381 21.72 6.34 -10.78
CA GLY A 381 20.70 7.03 -11.56
C GLY A 381 20.00 6.13 -12.59
N GLU A 382 20.33 4.83 -12.63
CA GLU A 382 19.74 3.88 -13.56
C GLU A 382 18.32 3.50 -13.12
N SER A 383 17.38 3.45 -14.06
CA SER A 383 15.99 3.15 -13.80
C SER A 383 15.52 1.96 -14.62
N THR A 384 14.85 1.00 -13.96
CA THR A 384 14.37 -0.24 -14.55
C THR A 384 12.89 -0.48 -14.26
N PRO A 385 12.14 -1.09 -15.20
CA PRO A 385 10.78 -1.52 -14.94
C PRO A 385 10.77 -2.67 -13.91
N LEU A 386 9.73 -2.72 -13.09
CA LEU A 386 9.49 -3.81 -12.15
C LEU A 386 8.51 -4.82 -12.75
N ASP A 387 8.89 -5.44 -13.89
CA ASP A 387 8.00 -6.30 -14.70
C ASP A 387 7.31 -7.40 -13.88
N ILE A 388 8.00 -7.96 -12.87
CA ILE A 388 7.41 -8.99 -12.01
C ILE A 388 6.26 -8.46 -11.14
N LEU A 389 6.22 -7.14 -10.87
CA LEU A 389 5.15 -6.47 -10.12
C LEU A 389 4.04 -5.98 -11.04
N ASN A 390 4.36 -5.68 -12.29
CA ASN A 390 3.46 -5.08 -13.27
C ASN A 390 2.52 -6.10 -13.91
N SER A 391 1.42 -5.63 -14.49
CA SER A 391 0.38 -6.43 -15.13
C SER A 391 -0.22 -5.71 -16.34
N ASP A 392 -1.27 -6.29 -16.94
CA ASP A 392 -2.02 -5.65 -18.06
C ASP A 392 -2.97 -4.52 -17.59
N ASP A 393 -2.98 -4.18 -16.31
CA ASP A 393 -3.76 -3.09 -15.72
C ASP A 393 -2.88 -2.28 -14.77
N VAL A 394 -3.40 -1.20 -14.19
CA VAL A 394 -2.63 -0.24 -13.40
C VAL A 394 -1.96 -0.84 -12.17
N GLU A 395 -0.71 -0.43 -11.95
CA GLU A 395 0.04 -0.49 -10.70
C GLU A 395 0.43 0.93 -10.26
N SER A 396 -0.03 1.34 -9.06
CA SER A 396 0.23 2.69 -8.55
C SER A 396 0.09 2.78 -7.03
N TYR A 397 0.23 3.98 -6.46
CA TYR A 397 0.11 4.23 -5.02
C TYR A 397 0.93 3.28 -4.15
N HIS A 398 2.18 3.14 -4.49
CA HIS A 398 3.12 2.30 -3.75
C HIS A 398 3.70 3.00 -2.52
N SER A 399 4.11 2.21 -1.52
CA SER A 399 4.88 2.65 -0.36
C SER A 399 5.81 1.57 0.16
N TRP A 400 6.84 2.01 0.89
CA TRP A 400 7.86 1.16 1.48
C TRP A 400 7.57 0.83 2.94
N SER A 401 7.93 -0.39 3.36
CA SER A 401 8.06 -0.74 4.78
C SER A 401 9.25 -0.02 5.42
N SER A 402 9.23 0.11 6.74
CA SER A 402 10.26 0.83 7.51
C SER A 402 11.68 0.25 7.34
N ASN A 403 11.79 -1.02 6.98
CA ASN A 403 13.06 -1.72 6.75
C ASN A 403 13.50 -1.77 5.28
N SER A 404 12.80 -1.11 4.36
CA SER A 404 13.12 -1.08 2.92
C SER A 404 13.05 -2.43 2.20
N ARG A 405 12.42 -3.46 2.80
CA ARG A 405 12.37 -4.82 2.25
C ARG A 405 11.00 -5.20 1.69
N TRP A 406 9.96 -4.46 2.04
CA TRP A 406 8.61 -4.73 1.58
C TRP A 406 8.04 -3.50 0.92
N VAL A 407 7.32 -3.73 -0.16
CA VAL A 407 6.50 -2.71 -0.82
C VAL A 407 5.06 -3.16 -0.85
N ILE A 408 4.14 -2.19 -0.72
CA ILE A 408 2.71 -2.38 -0.92
C ILE A 408 2.25 -1.41 -2.00
N PHE A 409 1.38 -1.87 -2.88
CA PHE A 409 0.88 -1.05 -3.98
C PHE A 409 -0.55 -1.42 -4.33
N SER A 410 -1.23 -0.52 -5.02
CA SER A 410 -2.59 -0.69 -5.52
C SER A 410 -2.58 -1.18 -6.95
N SER A 411 -3.36 -2.23 -7.26
CA SER A 411 -3.51 -2.76 -8.61
C SER A 411 -4.97 -3.06 -8.92
N ARG A 412 -5.37 -2.95 -10.19
CA ARG A 412 -6.70 -3.32 -10.71
C ARG A 412 -6.70 -4.62 -11.51
N ARG A 413 -5.60 -5.36 -11.52
CA ARG A 413 -5.39 -6.59 -12.32
C ARG A 413 -6.46 -7.68 -12.18
N ILE A 414 -7.28 -7.66 -11.12
CA ILE A 414 -8.31 -8.68 -10.90
C ILE A 414 -9.53 -8.44 -11.80
N ASP A 415 -10.03 -7.21 -11.84
CA ASP A 415 -11.33 -6.89 -12.47
C ASP A 415 -11.36 -5.56 -13.25
N GLY A 416 -10.25 -4.82 -13.28
CA GLY A 416 -10.14 -3.54 -13.96
C GLY A 416 -10.93 -2.39 -13.31
N LEU A 417 -11.57 -2.61 -12.17
CA LEU A 417 -12.45 -1.64 -11.51
C LEU A 417 -12.01 -1.32 -10.08
N TYR A 418 -11.85 -2.34 -9.24
CA TYR A 418 -11.49 -2.16 -7.84
C TYR A 418 -9.99 -2.25 -7.65
N THR A 419 -9.38 -1.24 -7.03
CA THR A 419 -8.00 -1.36 -6.57
C THR A 419 -7.90 -2.33 -5.40
N ARG A 420 -6.97 -3.29 -5.53
CA ARG A 420 -6.61 -4.28 -4.51
C ARG A 420 -5.16 -4.06 -4.10
N LEU A 421 -4.84 -4.42 -2.87
CA LEU A 421 -3.47 -4.26 -2.35
C LEU A 421 -2.65 -5.51 -2.61
N TYR A 422 -1.49 -5.30 -3.20
CA TYR A 422 -0.47 -6.32 -3.40
C TYR A 422 0.76 -5.98 -2.59
N ILE A 423 1.43 -7.00 -2.07
CA ILE A 423 2.65 -6.89 -1.27
C ILE A 423 3.75 -7.66 -1.99
N ALA A 424 4.95 -7.10 -2.06
CA ALA A 424 6.12 -7.74 -2.62
C ALA A 424 7.35 -7.55 -1.75
N TYR A 425 8.23 -8.54 -1.75
CA TYR A 425 9.56 -8.47 -1.17
C TYR A 425 10.53 -7.85 -2.17
N ILE A 426 11.39 -6.96 -1.68
CA ILE A 426 12.51 -6.38 -2.42
C ILE A 426 13.78 -6.82 -1.70
N ASP A 427 14.68 -7.48 -2.41
CA ASP A 427 15.94 -7.93 -1.84
C ASP A 427 16.95 -6.79 -1.63
N GLU A 428 18.11 -7.10 -1.10
CA GLU A 428 19.17 -6.11 -0.81
C GLU A 428 19.76 -5.45 -2.06
N ASN A 429 19.58 -6.08 -3.23
CA ASN A 429 20.02 -5.58 -4.54
C ASN A 429 18.92 -4.82 -5.30
N GLY A 430 17.76 -4.61 -4.67
CA GLY A 430 16.62 -3.95 -5.30
C GLY A 430 15.79 -4.86 -6.22
N GLN A 431 16.02 -6.18 -6.22
CA GLN A 431 15.26 -7.10 -7.05
C GLN A 431 13.92 -7.42 -6.40
N ALA A 432 12.84 -7.23 -7.13
CA ALA A 432 11.50 -7.55 -6.68
C ALA A 432 11.18 -9.03 -6.84
N CYS A 433 10.50 -9.61 -5.82
CA CYS A 433 9.90 -10.94 -5.91
C CYS A 433 8.43 -10.84 -6.38
N LYS A 434 7.87 -11.96 -6.84
CA LYS A 434 6.46 -12.07 -7.24
C LYS A 434 5.55 -11.50 -6.15
N PRO A 435 4.64 -10.55 -6.48
CA PRO A 435 3.73 -9.96 -5.51
C PRO A 435 2.62 -10.93 -5.13
N PHE A 436 2.09 -10.76 -3.93
CA PHE A 436 0.92 -11.49 -3.47
C PHE A 436 -0.19 -10.55 -3.01
N LEU A 437 -1.43 -10.94 -3.29
CA LEU A 437 -2.62 -10.21 -2.87
C LEU A 437 -2.71 -10.18 -1.34
N LEU A 438 -3.07 -9.04 -0.76
CA LEU A 438 -3.26 -8.87 0.69
C LEU A 438 -4.16 -9.98 1.25
N PRO A 439 -3.65 -10.87 2.14
CA PRO A 439 -4.39 -12.03 2.58
C PRO A 439 -5.64 -11.67 3.38
N GLN A 440 -6.71 -12.43 3.19
CA GLN A 440 -7.99 -12.27 3.87
C GLN A 440 -8.34 -13.52 4.69
N LYS A 441 -9.14 -13.31 5.75
CA LYS A 441 -9.64 -14.44 6.54
C LYS A 441 -10.57 -15.34 5.71
N ASP A 442 -11.38 -14.74 4.88
CA ASP A 442 -12.32 -15.38 3.96
C ASP A 442 -11.75 -15.34 2.54
N THR A 443 -11.59 -16.50 1.91
CA THR A 443 -11.00 -16.63 0.57
C THR A 443 -11.83 -15.95 -0.51
N GLY A 444 -13.17 -15.90 -0.36
CA GLY A 444 -14.09 -15.21 -1.28
C GLY A 444 -14.35 -13.73 -0.92
N PHE A 445 -13.51 -13.13 -0.08
CA PHE A 445 -13.69 -11.74 0.37
C PHE A 445 -13.72 -10.76 -0.81
N TYR A 446 -12.78 -10.86 -1.73
CA TYR A 446 -12.65 -9.90 -2.82
C TYR A 446 -13.77 -9.99 -3.87
N ASP A 447 -14.46 -11.13 -3.98
CA ASP A 447 -15.62 -11.30 -4.87
C ASP A 447 -16.83 -10.46 -4.42
N ARG A 448 -16.89 -10.13 -3.13
CA ARG A 448 -18.00 -9.39 -2.49
C ARG A 448 -17.62 -8.00 -2.02
N PHE A 449 -16.34 -7.66 -2.04
CA PHE A 449 -15.85 -6.38 -1.50
C PHE A 449 -15.93 -5.27 -2.54
N MET A 450 -16.97 -4.45 -2.44
CA MET A 450 -17.32 -3.39 -3.40
C MET A 450 -16.65 -2.03 -3.11
N MET A 451 -15.47 -2.03 -2.50
CA MET A 451 -14.69 -0.82 -2.23
C MET A 451 -13.29 -0.95 -2.82
N SER A 452 -12.68 0.19 -3.15
CA SER A 452 -11.30 0.29 -3.57
C SER A 452 -10.39 0.69 -2.42
N TYR A 453 -9.22 0.08 -2.35
CA TYR A 453 -8.12 0.50 -1.48
C TYR A 453 -7.31 1.60 -2.17
N ASN A 454 -6.97 2.65 -1.44
CA ASN A 454 -6.26 3.78 -2.01
C ASN A 454 -5.14 4.24 -1.09
N ILE A 455 -3.99 4.59 -1.67
CA ILE A 455 -2.83 5.13 -0.96
C ILE A 455 -2.46 4.27 0.26
N PRO A 456 -2.07 3.01 0.08
CA PRO A 456 -1.64 2.19 1.21
C PRO A 456 -0.29 2.68 1.74
N GLU A 457 -0.15 2.71 3.07
CA GLU A 457 1.11 2.99 3.74
C GLU A 457 1.37 1.96 4.83
N PHE A 458 2.60 1.47 4.94
CA PHE A 458 3.03 0.71 6.11
C PHE A 458 3.15 1.61 7.32
N ILE A 459 2.81 1.10 8.49
CA ILE A 459 3.00 1.76 9.78
C ILE A 459 3.53 0.77 10.82
N THR A 460 4.44 1.24 11.66
CA THR A 460 5.16 0.40 12.64
C THR A 460 4.32 -0.02 13.85
N GLY A 461 3.07 0.43 13.92
CA GLY A 461 2.14 0.09 14.97
C GLY A 461 0.73 0.60 14.72
N LYS A 462 -0.14 0.37 15.70
CA LYS A 462 -1.53 0.80 15.65
C LYS A 462 -1.66 2.30 15.93
N VAL A 463 -2.39 3.02 15.08
CA VAL A 463 -2.86 4.39 15.36
C VAL A 463 -3.81 4.34 16.55
N LYS A 464 -3.48 5.06 17.62
CA LYS A 464 -4.21 5.00 18.89
C LYS A 464 -5.29 6.08 19.04
N VAL A 465 -5.12 7.20 18.32
CA VAL A 465 -6.09 8.30 18.36
C VAL A 465 -7.45 7.81 17.83
N GLY A 466 -8.50 8.02 18.62
CA GLY A 466 -9.84 7.55 18.27
C GLY A 466 -10.51 8.41 17.20
N GLY A 467 -11.21 7.77 16.25
CA GLY A 467 -11.93 8.47 15.17
C GLY A 467 -12.96 9.50 15.67
N ARG A 468 -13.53 9.30 16.87
CA ARG A 468 -14.42 10.31 17.48
C ARG A 468 -13.67 11.59 17.83
N VAL A 469 -12.46 11.49 18.38
CA VAL A 469 -11.62 12.65 18.73
C VAL A 469 -11.24 13.41 17.45
N LEU A 470 -10.79 12.67 16.41
CA LEU A 470 -10.49 13.25 15.11
C LEU A 470 -11.72 13.92 14.47
N GLY A 471 -12.88 13.28 14.57
CA GLY A 471 -14.14 13.83 14.05
C GLY A 471 -14.62 15.09 14.78
N LEU A 472 -14.40 15.20 16.09
CA LEU A 472 -14.68 16.42 16.84
C LEU A 472 -13.72 17.54 16.45
N LYS A 473 -12.42 17.24 16.35
CA LYS A 473 -11.40 18.21 15.89
C LYS A 473 -11.70 18.70 14.46
N ALA A 474 -12.12 17.80 13.59
CA ALA A 474 -12.50 18.13 12.22
C ALA A 474 -13.62 19.17 12.12
N LYS A 475 -14.58 19.13 13.06
CA LYS A 475 -15.75 20.01 13.09
C LYS A 475 -15.52 21.35 13.78
N GLU A 476 -14.34 21.60 14.31
CA GLU A 476 -14.00 22.93 14.85
C GLU A 476 -14.12 23.98 13.74
N ASP A 477 -14.79 25.10 14.04
CA ASP A 477 -15.04 26.17 13.07
C ASP A 477 -13.76 26.90 12.65
N LYS A 478 -12.76 26.96 13.55
CA LYS A 478 -11.50 27.63 13.29
C LYS A 478 -10.35 26.62 13.31
N GLY A 479 -9.57 26.63 12.23
CA GLY A 479 -8.25 26.00 12.19
C GLY A 479 -7.14 27.04 12.45
N ILE A 480 -5.91 26.55 12.58
CA ILE A 480 -4.71 27.39 12.61
C ILE A 480 -4.42 27.82 11.16
N ASP A 481 -4.40 29.12 10.92
CA ASP A 481 -4.06 29.66 9.60
C ASP A 481 -2.56 29.50 9.33
N VAL A 482 -2.27 28.90 8.18
CA VAL A 482 -0.90 28.75 7.68
C VAL A 482 -0.46 30.06 7.00
N LYS A 483 0.76 30.48 7.25
CA LYS A 483 1.33 31.71 6.68
C LYS A 483 2.29 31.38 5.56
N PHE A 484 2.15 32.07 4.42
CA PHE A 484 3.13 32.00 3.34
C PHE A 484 4.27 32.98 3.59
N VAL A 485 5.51 32.46 3.61
CA VAL A 485 6.72 33.26 3.79
C VAL A 485 7.48 33.30 2.48
N LYS A 486 7.81 34.49 2.01
CA LYS A 486 8.57 34.71 0.77
C LYS A 486 10.06 34.50 1.01
#